data_d25b83b45ba476b15e41a1af2897a6ab
#
_entry.id   d25b83b45ba476b15e41a1af2897a6ab
#
_cell.length_a   1.000
_cell.length_b   1.000
_cell.length_c   1.000
_cell.angle_alpha   90.00
_cell.angle_beta   90.00
_cell.angle_gamma   90.00
#
_symmetry.space_group_name_H-M   'P 1'
#
loop_
_entity.id
_entity.type
_entity.pdbx_description
1 polymer ?
#
loop_
_entity_poly.entity_id
_entity_poly.type
_entity_poly.pdbx_seq_one_letter_code
_entity_poly.pdbx_strand_id
1 'polypeptide(L)'
;MSFLRCLAILGLVVFAFNFELAKPLKASEFEDTASLNMYGMPGEIEIPSAKNLPDGQFSVSSTAFGGTIRVNLSFQIFENLTGAFRYARIPSASGDHNGYYWDRSFDFHYLAFKEKPFFPSVALGARDFIGTGLYSGEYIVATKSIGSRTKISGGLGWGRLAGKNSFDNILGFGNRKGRNFS
;
A
#
# COMPACT_ATOMS: atom_id res chain seq x y z
N MET A 1 30.41 31.75 -23.08
CA MET A 1 29.93 32.22 -21.74
C MET A 1 28.39 32.41 -21.63
N SER A 2 27.60 32.39 -22.70
CA SER A 2 26.15 32.63 -22.65
C SER A 2 25.30 31.40 -22.36
N PHE A 3 25.71 30.21 -22.82
CA PHE A 3 24.92 28.97 -22.68
C PHE A 3 24.79 28.50 -21.22
N LEU A 4 25.87 28.57 -20.45
CA LEU A 4 25.88 28.19 -19.04
C LEU A 4 25.00 29.11 -18.16
N ARG A 5 24.92 30.41 -18.54
CA ARG A 5 24.05 31.39 -17.84
C ARG A 5 22.56 31.12 -18.13
N CYS A 6 22.21 30.74 -19.34
CA CYS A 6 20.84 30.35 -19.67
C CYS A 6 20.39 29.07 -18.95
N LEU A 7 21.28 28.08 -18.83
CA LEU A 7 20.96 26.85 -18.10
C LEU A 7 20.76 27.09 -16.61
N ALA A 8 21.58 27.96 -16.01
CA ALA A 8 21.46 28.34 -14.60
C ALA A 8 20.17 29.12 -14.31
N ILE A 9 19.78 30.01 -15.21
CA ILE A 9 18.53 30.79 -15.07
C ILE A 9 17.30 29.85 -15.25
N LEU A 10 17.35 28.94 -16.23
CA LEU A 10 16.26 27.96 -16.42
C LEU A 10 16.12 27.04 -15.21
N GLY A 11 17.22 26.57 -14.63
CA GLY A 11 17.22 25.77 -13.40
C GLY A 11 16.65 26.52 -12.20
N LEU A 12 16.95 27.82 -12.07
CA LEU A 12 16.45 28.67 -10.98
C LEU A 12 14.95 28.95 -11.13
N VAL A 13 14.47 29.15 -12.35
CA VAL A 13 13.03 29.38 -12.65
C VAL A 13 12.23 28.11 -12.38
N VAL A 14 12.73 26.94 -12.78
CA VAL A 14 12.06 25.65 -12.50
C VAL A 14 12.03 25.37 -11.02
N PHE A 15 13.10 25.70 -10.28
CA PHE A 15 13.15 25.53 -8.83
C PHE A 15 12.21 26.51 -8.10
N ALA A 16 12.13 27.76 -8.54
CA ALA A 16 11.22 28.76 -7.97
C ALA A 16 9.76 28.42 -8.24
N PHE A 17 9.43 27.88 -9.43
CA PHE A 17 8.05 27.50 -9.77
C PHE A 17 7.53 26.30 -8.96
N ASN A 18 8.42 25.40 -8.52
CA ASN A 18 8.05 24.28 -7.65
C ASN A 18 7.88 24.69 -6.17
N PHE A 19 8.46 25.82 -5.75
CA PHE A 19 8.37 26.26 -4.35
C PHE A 19 7.03 26.96 -4.04
N GLU A 20 6.37 27.57 -5.03
CA GLU A 20 5.06 28.21 -4.83
C GLU A 20 3.87 27.23 -4.80
N LEU A 21 4.04 25.99 -5.30
CA LEU A 21 2.99 24.96 -5.33
C LEU A 21 2.87 24.15 -4.03
N ALA A 22 3.84 24.25 -3.13
CA ALA A 22 3.78 23.62 -1.83
C ALA A 22 3.00 24.51 -0.85
N LYS A 23 1.67 24.49 -0.91
CA LYS A 23 0.85 24.99 0.19
C LYS A 23 1.23 24.23 1.45
N PRO A 24 1.52 24.90 2.59
CA PRO A 24 1.75 24.18 3.83
C PRO A 24 0.49 23.37 4.15
N LEU A 25 0.58 22.06 4.09
CA LEU A 25 -0.47 21.16 4.56
C LEU A 25 -0.69 21.44 6.04
N LYS A 26 -1.91 21.84 6.40
CA LYS A 26 -2.26 22.04 7.80
C LYS A 26 -2.17 20.70 8.51
N ALA A 27 -1.49 20.66 9.65
CA ALA A 27 -1.33 19.44 10.45
C ALA A 27 -2.67 18.75 10.79
N SER A 28 -3.78 19.48 10.80
CA SER A 28 -5.13 18.95 11.00
C SER A 28 -5.65 18.08 9.86
N GLU A 29 -5.10 18.22 8.63
CA GLU A 29 -5.49 17.36 7.50
C GLU A 29 -4.75 16.01 7.53
N PHE A 30 -3.64 15.92 8.28
CA PHE A 30 -2.89 14.68 8.46
C PHE A 30 -3.49 13.74 9.52
N GLU A 31 -4.30 14.24 10.45
CA GLU A 31 -4.80 13.44 11.59
C GLU A 31 -5.77 12.33 11.19
N ASP A 32 -6.45 12.44 10.05
CA ASP A 32 -7.39 11.40 9.58
C ASP A 32 -6.91 10.65 8.33
N THR A 33 -5.72 10.97 7.82
CA THR A 33 -5.13 10.27 6.68
C THR A 33 -4.68 8.87 7.11
N ALA A 34 -5.03 7.87 6.30
CA ALA A 34 -4.55 6.52 6.53
C ALA A 34 -3.03 6.45 6.33
N SER A 35 -2.32 5.82 7.26
CA SER A 35 -0.95 5.38 7.03
C SER A 35 -0.92 4.31 5.95
N LEU A 36 0.20 4.20 5.24
CA LEU A 36 0.45 3.13 4.27
C LEU A 36 1.27 2.03 4.93
N ASN A 37 0.79 0.82 4.85
CA ASN A 37 1.52 -0.36 5.29
C ASN A 37 2.66 -0.72 4.31
N MET A 38 3.42 -1.76 4.60
CA MET A 38 4.57 -2.19 3.78
C MET A 38 4.21 -2.63 2.35
N TYR A 39 2.93 -2.77 2.05
CA TYR A 39 2.40 -3.14 0.73
C TYR A 39 1.80 -1.93 -0.03
N GLY A 40 1.89 -0.73 0.56
CA GLY A 40 1.33 0.49 -0.03
C GLY A 40 -0.18 0.61 0.12
N MET A 41 -0.81 -0.18 0.98
CA MET A 41 -2.24 -0.14 1.25
C MET A 41 -2.53 0.54 2.59
N PRO A 42 -3.76 1.08 2.80
CA PRO A 42 -4.13 1.62 4.10
C PRO A 42 -3.92 0.61 5.22
N GLY A 43 -3.14 0.98 6.24
CA GLY A 43 -2.84 0.09 7.36
C GLY A 43 -1.50 0.39 8.04
N GLU A 44 -1.12 -0.51 8.97
CA GLU A 44 0.08 -0.40 9.78
C GLU A 44 0.98 -1.62 9.56
N ILE A 45 2.27 -1.41 9.31
CA ILE A 45 3.28 -2.45 9.08
C ILE A 45 2.81 -3.44 8.00
N GLU A 46 2.23 -4.57 8.37
CA GLU A 46 1.67 -5.59 7.46
C GLU A 46 0.15 -5.74 7.58
N ILE A 47 -0.47 -5.11 8.59
CA ILE A 47 -1.89 -5.26 8.90
C ILE A 47 -2.68 -4.20 8.15
N PRO A 48 -3.74 -4.55 7.40
CA PRO A 48 -4.62 -3.58 6.79
C PRO A 48 -5.51 -2.89 7.83
N SER A 49 -5.95 -1.67 7.52
CA SER A 49 -6.97 -0.95 8.27
C SER A 49 -8.15 -0.61 7.37
N ALA A 50 -9.35 -0.44 7.95
CA ALA A 50 -10.53 -0.02 7.19
C ALA A 50 -10.57 1.52 7.05
N LYS A 51 -9.52 2.08 6.48
CA LYS A 51 -9.39 3.50 6.14
C LYS A 51 -9.13 3.64 4.65
N ASN A 52 -9.35 4.82 4.11
CA ASN A 52 -9.01 5.18 2.73
C ASN A 52 -7.94 6.25 2.70
N LEU A 53 -7.30 6.36 1.55
CA LEU A 53 -6.55 7.56 1.19
C LEU A 53 -7.53 8.68 0.79
N PRO A 54 -7.12 9.95 0.85
CA PRO A 54 -7.86 11.04 0.24
C PRO A 54 -8.15 10.78 -1.25
N ASP A 55 -9.31 11.23 -1.71
CA ASP A 55 -9.74 11.03 -3.09
C ASP A 55 -8.72 11.61 -4.08
N GLY A 56 -8.42 10.85 -5.13
CA GLY A 56 -7.40 11.21 -6.12
C GLY A 56 -5.96 11.22 -5.62
N GLN A 57 -5.69 10.81 -4.38
CA GLN A 57 -4.32 10.75 -3.86
C GLN A 57 -3.51 9.69 -4.60
N PHE A 58 -2.30 10.09 -5.01
CA PHE A 58 -1.25 9.22 -5.48
C PHE A 58 -0.09 9.23 -4.49
N SER A 59 0.43 8.06 -4.17
CA SER A 59 1.55 7.91 -3.22
C SER A 59 2.58 6.92 -3.73
N VAL A 60 3.84 7.25 -3.49
CA VAL A 60 4.97 6.35 -3.73
C VAL A 60 5.59 6.00 -2.39
N SER A 61 5.74 4.73 -2.09
CA SER A 61 6.40 4.27 -0.88
C SER A 61 7.46 3.22 -1.20
N SER A 62 8.53 3.21 -0.41
CA SER A 62 9.56 2.18 -0.47
C SER A 62 9.75 1.59 0.91
N THR A 63 9.83 0.26 0.98
CA THR A 63 10.03 -0.46 2.24
C THR A 63 11.11 -1.51 2.07
N ALA A 64 11.92 -1.69 3.12
CA ALA A 64 12.96 -2.70 3.18
C ALA A 64 12.80 -3.49 4.50
N PHE A 65 12.58 -4.78 4.40
CA PHE A 65 12.46 -5.66 5.56
C PHE A 65 12.81 -7.10 5.21
N GLY A 66 13.57 -7.77 6.06
CA GLY A 66 13.97 -9.18 5.85
C GLY A 66 14.70 -9.43 4.53
N GLY A 67 15.54 -8.48 4.08
CA GLY A 67 16.23 -8.56 2.79
C GLY A 67 15.36 -8.25 1.57
N THR A 68 14.04 -8.17 1.73
CA THR A 68 13.10 -7.80 0.67
C THR A 68 12.98 -6.29 0.57
N ILE A 69 13.09 -5.76 -0.65
CA ILE A 69 12.82 -4.36 -0.96
C ILE A 69 11.55 -4.29 -1.79
N ARG A 70 10.62 -3.42 -1.42
CA ARG A 70 9.36 -3.17 -2.12
C ARG A 70 9.27 -1.70 -2.51
N VAL A 71 8.83 -1.44 -3.72
CA VAL A 71 8.39 -0.12 -4.18
C VAL A 71 6.92 -0.24 -4.51
N ASN A 72 6.10 0.62 -3.91
CA ASN A 72 4.65 0.61 -4.10
C ASN A 72 4.21 1.94 -4.70
N LEU A 73 3.31 1.87 -5.66
CA LEU A 73 2.57 3.00 -6.22
C LEU A 73 1.12 2.82 -5.80
N SER A 74 0.63 3.66 -4.91
CA SER A 74 -0.72 3.58 -4.36
C SER A 74 -1.55 4.75 -4.88
N PHE A 75 -2.80 4.50 -5.22
CA PHE A 75 -3.70 5.50 -5.78
C PHE A 75 -5.12 5.25 -5.31
N GLN A 76 -5.79 6.31 -4.92
CA GLN A 76 -7.22 6.31 -4.64
C GLN A 76 -7.96 6.44 -5.96
N ILE A 77 -8.55 5.34 -6.44
CA ILE A 77 -9.23 5.27 -7.74
C ILE A 77 -10.59 5.97 -7.67
N PHE A 78 -11.32 5.70 -6.60
CA PHE A 78 -12.61 6.28 -6.26
C PHE A 78 -12.65 6.54 -4.76
N GLU A 79 -13.63 7.29 -4.28
CA GLU A 79 -13.79 7.67 -2.88
C GLU A 79 -13.64 6.49 -1.87
N ASN A 80 -13.96 5.28 -2.30
CA ASN A 80 -13.94 4.07 -1.47
C ASN A 80 -13.05 2.94 -2.00
N LEU A 81 -12.29 3.17 -3.09
CA LEU A 81 -11.46 2.15 -3.72
C LEU A 81 -10.02 2.63 -3.85
N THR A 82 -9.13 1.97 -3.15
CA THR A 82 -7.67 2.15 -3.25
C THR A 82 -7.08 1.00 -4.06
N GLY A 83 -6.21 1.31 -5.00
CA GLY A 83 -5.36 0.36 -5.70
C GLY A 83 -3.89 0.57 -5.35
N ALA A 84 -3.07 -0.49 -5.43
CA ALA A 84 -1.63 -0.36 -5.40
C ALA A 84 -0.98 -1.30 -6.40
N PHE A 85 0.05 -0.78 -7.08
CA PHE A 85 1.01 -1.60 -7.82
C PHE A 85 2.26 -1.75 -6.97
N ARG A 86 2.72 -2.99 -6.80
CA ARG A 86 3.94 -3.30 -6.06
C ARG A 86 4.97 -3.96 -6.96
N TYR A 87 6.21 -3.50 -6.84
CA TYR A 87 7.39 -4.13 -7.41
C TYR A 87 8.34 -4.50 -6.28
N ALA A 88 8.65 -5.79 -6.14
CA ALA A 88 9.45 -6.28 -5.03
C ALA A 88 10.66 -7.10 -5.50
N ARG A 89 11.80 -6.88 -4.84
CA ARG A 89 13.00 -7.70 -4.94
C ARG A 89 13.10 -8.56 -3.67
N ILE A 90 13.04 -9.88 -3.84
CA ILE A 90 12.95 -10.84 -2.75
C ILE A 90 14.19 -11.73 -2.80
N PRO A 91 14.93 -11.93 -1.70
CA PRO A 91 16.01 -12.92 -1.64
C PRO A 91 15.47 -14.32 -1.95
N SER A 92 16.16 -15.07 -2.78
CA SER A 92 15.78 -16.45 -3.14
C SER A 92 17.02 -17.29 -3.38
N ALA A 93 17.11 -18.43 -2.72
CA ALA A 93 18.20 -19.38 -2.91
C ALA A 93 18.23 -19.99 -4.33
N SER A 94 17.08 -20.00 -5.00
CA SER A 94 16.91 -20.48 -6.38
C SER A 94 16.61 -19.36 -7.38
N GLY A 95 16.94 -18.11 -7.03
CA GLY A 95 16.66 -16.95 -7.87
C GLY A 95 17.46 -16.92 -9.16
N ASP A 96 16.78 -16.63 -10.26
CA ASP A 96 17.35 -16.63 -11.62
C ASP A 96 18.34 -15.48 -11.85
N HIS A 97 18.38 -14.47 -10.99
CA HIS A 97 19.20 -13.27 -11.13
C HIS A 97 19.95 -12.98 -9.82
N ASN A 98 21.17 -13.49 -9.70
CA ASN A 98 22.07 -13.20 -8.57
C ASN A 98 21.45 -13.44 -7.17
N GLY A 99 20.62 -14.47 -7.02
CA GLY A 99 19.99 -14.82 -5.74
C GLY A 99 18.75 -13.99 -5.39
N TYR A 100 18.11 -13.34 -6.35
CA TYR A 100 16.89 -12.57 -6.14
C TYR A 100 15.77 -13.01 -7.08
N TYR A 101 14.54 -12.92 -6.55
CA TYR A 101 13.31 -13.06 -7.30
C TYR A 101 12.62 -11.70 -7.40
N TRP A 102 12.09 -11.36 -8.58
CA TRP A 102 11.39 -10.11 -8.84
C TRP A 102 9.88 -10.36 -8.94
N ASP A 103 9.15 -9.76 -8.03
CA ASP A 103 7.70 -9.88 -7.92
C ASP A 103 6.99 -8.61 -8.39
N ARG A 104 5.89 -8.78 -9.09
CA ARG A 104 4.99 -7.71 -9.55
C ARG A 104 3.59 -8.09 -9.21
N SER A 105 2.87 -7.17 -8.55
CA SER A 105 1.51 -7.46 -8.12
C SER A 105 0.65 -6.21 -8.05
N PHE A 106 -0.65 -6.43 -8.19
CA PHE A 106 -1.68 -5.43 -7.94
C PHE A 106 -2.50 -5.84 -6.73
N ASP A 107 -2.72 -4.87 -5.85
CA ASP A 107 -3.52 -5.01 -4.65
C ASP A 107 -4.73 -4.08 -4.74
N PHE A 108 -5.86 -4.49 -4.15
CA PHE A 108 -7.09 -3.69 -4.06
C PHE A 108 -7.60 -3.65 -2.63
N HIS A 109 -8.15 -2.51 -2.26
CA HIS A 109 -8.78 -2.26 -0.98
C HIS A 109 -10.05 -1.44 -1.18
N TYR A 110 -11.18 -1.98 -0.74
CA TYR A 110 -12.49 -1.39 -0.88
C TYR A 110 -13.10 -1.12 0.49
N LEU A 111 -13.36 0.15 0.80
CA LEU A 111 -14.06 0.57 2.01
C LEU A 111 -15.57 0.36 1.81
N ALA A 112 -16.08 -0.73 2.34
CA ALA A 112 -17.50 -1.07 2.21
C ALA A 112 -18.40 -0.20 3.09
N PHE A 113 -17.94 0.12 4.30
CA PHE A 113 -18.69 0.93 5.25
C PHE A 113 -17.78 1.95 5.93
N LYS A 114 -18.18 3.24 5.87
CA LYS A 114 -17.51 4.31 6.63
C LYS A 114 -17.86 4.21 8.10
N GLU A 115 -16.95 4.63 8.96
CA GLU A 115 -17.14 4.66 10.42
C GLU A 115 -18.33 5.54 10.81
N LYS A 116 -19.12 5.06 11.77
CA LYS A 116 -20.21 5.79 12.41
C LYS A 116 -20.01 5.77 13.93
N PRO A 117 -20.71 6.59 14.71
CA PRO A 117 -20.52 6.66 16.17
C PRO A 117 -20.54 5.29 16.86
N PHE A 118 -21.45 4.38 16.47
CA PHE A 118 -21.61 3.06 17.08
C PHE A 118 -21.09 1.91 16.22
N PHE A 119 -20.70 2.16 14.95
CA PHE A 119 -20.25 1.12 14.03
C PHE A 119 -18.83 1.40 13.52
N PRO A 120 -17.95 0.38 13.47
CA PRO A 120 -16.64 0.53 12.87
C PRO A 120 -16.75 0.78 11.37
N SER A 121 -15.72 1.34 10.77
CA SER A 121 -15.52 1.21 9.33
C SER A 121 -15.17 -0.23 8.99
N VAL A 122 -15.58 -0.70 7.82
CA VAL A 122 -15.30 -2.06 7.33
C VAL A 122 -14.76 -1.98 5.91
N ALA A 123 -13.66 -2.68 5.67
CA ALA A 123 -13.06 -2.78 4.35
C ALA A 123 -12.78 -4.23 3.96
N LEU A 124 -12.80 -4.47 2.67
CA LEU A 124 -12.43 -5.70 2.00
C LEU A 124 -11.19 -5.46 1.19
N GLY A 125 -10.31 -6.45 1.07
CA GLY A 125 -9.16 -6.30 0.20
C GLY A 125 -8.64 -7.61 -0.34
N ALA A 126 -7.94 -7.49 -1.47
CA ALA A 126 -7.25 -8.59 -2.10
C ALA A 126 -5.82 -8.14 -2.41
N ARG A 127 -4.85 -8.89 -1.91
CA ARG A 127 -3.43 -8.72 -2.20
C ARG A 127 -3.01 -9.63 -3.32
N ASP A 128 -2.12 -9.14 -4.19
CA ASP A 128 -1.56 -9.91 -5.31
C ASP A 128 -2.68 -10.56 -6.16
N PHE A 129 -3.73 -9.77 -6.38
CA PHE A 129 -4.91 -10.17 -7.17
C PHE A 129 -4.52 -10.45 -8.62
N ILE A 130 -3.68 -9.57 -9.20
CA ILE A 130 -3.05 -9.77 -10.50
C ILE A 130 -1.55 -9.71 -10.26
N GLY A 131 -0.86 -10.85 -10.46
CA GLY A 131 0.58 -10.92 -10.24
C GLY A 131 1.11 -12.34 -10.19
N THR A 132 2.14 -12.55 -9.39
CA THR A 132 2.81 -13.85 -9.26
C THR A 132 2.09 -14.79 -8.30
N GLY A 133 1.19 -14.27 -7.47
CA GLY A 133 0.49 -15.00 -6.42
C GLY A 133 1.33 -15.28 -5.17
N LEU A 134 2.55 -14.73 -5.10
CA LEU A 134 3.47 -14.97 -3.99
C LEU A 134 2.97 -14.39 -2.66
N TYR A 135 2.30 -13.23 -2.74
CA TYR A 135 1.72 -12.54 -1.60
C TYR A 135 0.19 -12.58 -1.61
N SER A 136 -0.39 -13.48 -2.41
CA SER A 136 -1.83 -13.60 -2.55
C SER A 136 -2.52 -13.79 -1.20
N GLY A 137 -3.55 -13.00 -0.96
CA GLY A 137 -4.35 -13.05 0.25
C GLY A 137 -5.53 -12.11 0.17
N GLU A 138 -6.62 -12.50 0.80
CA GLU A 138 -7.85 -11.74 0.91
C GLU A 138 -8.12 -11.44 2.37
N TYR A 139 -8.79 -10.33 2.63
CA TYR A 139 -9.10 -9.93 3.99
C TYR A 139 -10.40 -9.14 4.11
N ILE A 140 -10.95 -9.22 5.31
CA ILE A 140 -11.98 -8.32 5.80
C ILE A 140 -11.43 -7.68 7.06
N VAL A 141 -11.44 -6.37 7.15
CA VAL A 141 -10.94 -5.63 8.31
C VAL A 141 -11.97 -4.60 8.77
N ALA A 142 -12.09 -4.47 10.08
CA ALA A 142 -12.87 -3.42 10.72
C ALA A 142 -11.93 -2.50 11.51
N THR A 143 -12.18 -1.20 11.47
CA THR A 143 -11.42 -0.19 12.23
C THR A 143 -12.38 0.72 12.97
N LYS A 144 -12.09 0.96 14.27
CA LYS A 144 -12.85 1.85 15.12
C LYS A 144 -11.93 2.86 15.78
N SER A 145 -12.30 4.14 15.70
CA SER A 145 -11.66 5.21 16.43
C SER A 145 -12.21 5.29 17.86
N ILE A 146 -11.30 5.33 18.84
CA ILE A 146 -11.63 5.50 20.27
C ILE A 146 -11.02 6.82 20.75
N GLY A 147 -11.86 7.82 20.90
CA GLY A 147 -11.38 9.18 21.15
C GLY A 147 -10.64 9.74 19.93
N SER A 148 -9.75 10.71 20.17
CA SER A 148 -9.05 11.43 19.09
C SER A 148 -7.70 10.82 18.70
N ARG A 149 -7.15 9.87 19.47
CA ARG A 149 -5.78 9.39 19.31
C ARG A 149 -5.61 7.89 19.11
N THR A 150 -6.65 7.11 19.43
CA THR A 150 -6.57 5.65 19.42
C THR A 150 -7.45 5.10 18.31
N LYS A 151 -6.90 4.22 17.48
CA LYS A 151 -7.64 3.45 16.47
C LYS A 151 -7.39 1.97 16.75
N ILE A 152 -8.43 1.17 16.75
CA ILE A 152 -8.35 -0.28 16.91
C ILE A 152 -8.80 -0.90 15.60
N SER A 153 -7.96 -1.77 15.02
CA SER A 153 -8.28 -2.54 13.84
C SER A 153 -8.24 -4.02 14.15
N GLY A 154 -9.20 -4.77 13.62
CA GLY A 154 -9.24 -6.22 13.72
C GLY A 154 -9.93 -6.80 12.50
N GLY A 155 -9.55 -8.02 12.11
CA GLY A 155 -10.10 -8.60 10.89
C GLY A 155 -9.79 -10.08 10.74
N LEU A 156 -10.25 -10.62 9.63
CA LEU A 156 -9.99 -11.98 9.18
C LEU A 156 -9.25 -11.90 7.85
N GLY A 157 -8.28 -12.78 7.66
CA GLY A 157 -7.53 -12.87 6.42
C GLY A 157 -7.20 -14.30 6.04
N TRP A 158 -7.06 -14.53 4.75
CA TRP A 158 -6.76 -15.82 4.13
C TRP A 158 -5.50 -15.72 3.28
N GLY A 159 -5.05 -16.87 2.79
CA GLY A 159 -3.83 -16.94 2.01
C GLY A 159 -2.60 -16.54 2.81
N ARG A 160 -1.76 -15.70 2.26
CA ARG A 160 -0.52 -15.25 2.91
C ARG A 160 -0.75 -14.54 4.26
N LEU A 161 -1.91 -13.93 4.46
CA LEU A 161 -2.27 -13.24 5.71
C LEU A 161 -2.51 -14.20 6.87
N ALA A 162 -2.92 -15.43 6.61
CA ALA A 162 -3.28 -16.40 7.64
C ALA A 162 -2.10 -17.32 8.07
N GLY A 163 -0.93 -17.24 7.42
CA GLY A 163 0.25 -18.03 7.75
C GLY A 163 0.14 -19.52 7.38
N LYS A 164 0.89 -20.37 8.10
CA LYS A 164 0.85 -21.82 7.90
C LYS A 164 -0.51 -22.37 8.33
N ASN A 165 -1.06 -23.32 7.56
CA ASN A 165 -2.38 -23.95 7.80
C ASN A 165 -3.59 -23.04 7.55
N SER A 166 -3.44 -22.02 6.72
CA SER A 166 -4.58 -21.22 6.28
C SER A 166 -5.48 -22.00 5.32
N PHE A 167 -6.76 -21.64 5.31
CA PHE A 167 -7.67 -22.07 4.23
C PHE A 167 -7.17 -21.50 2.90
N ASP A 168 -7.47 -22.23 1.80
CA ASP A 168 -7.25 -21.70 0.47
C ASP A 168 -8.06 -20.41 0.26
N ASN A 169 -7.59 -19.55 -0.65
CA ASN A 169 -8.26 -18.30 -0.96
C ASN A 169 -9.70 -18.53 -1.38
N ILE A 170 -10.66 -17.93 -0.66
CA ILE A 170 -12.10 -18.16 -0.85
C ILE A 170 -12.54 -17.76 -2.26
N LEU A 171 -11.99 -16.67 -2.80
CA LEU A 171 -12.32 -16.19 -4.14
C LEU A 171 -11.50 -16.85 -5.25
N GLY A 172 -10.54 -17.71 -4.90
CA GLY A 172 -9.71 -18.43 -5.87
C GLY A 172 -8.74 -17.52 -6.66
N PHE A 173 -8.68 -16.23 -6.33
CA PHE A 173 -7.74 -15.30 -6.94
C PHE A 173 -6.34 -15.63 -6.42
N GLY A 174 -5.47 -16.08 -7.30
CA GLY A 174 -4.09 -16.41 -6.94
C GLY A 174 -3.84 -17.84 -6.49
N ASN A 175 -4.67 -18.79 -6.88
CA ASN A 175 -4.47 -20.22 -6.61
C ASN A 175 -3.25 -20.80 -7.35
N ARG A 176 -2.12 -20.12 -7.22
CA ARG A 176 -0.79 -20.68 -7.50
C ARG A 176 -0.31 -21.24 -6.18
N LYS A 177 -0.29 -22.58 -6.09
CA LYS A 177 0.28 -23.34 -4.96
C LYS A 177 1.45 -22.57 -4.40
N GLY A 178 1.32 -22.05 -3.17
CA GLY A 178 2.37 -21.31 -2.51
C GLY A 178 3.65 -22.15 -2.59
N ARG A 179 4.68 -21.60 -3.22
CA ARG A 179 6.01 -22.21 -3.14
C ARG A 179 6.38 -22.16 -1.68
N ASN A 180 6.46 -23.34 -1.07
CA ASN A 180 6.96 -23.48 0.29
C ASN A 180 8.40 -22.95 0.28
N PHE A 181 8.58 -21.76 0.80
CA PHE A 181 9.89 -21.28 1.19
C PHE A 181 10.18 -21.92 2.57
N SER A 182 10.87 -23.07 2.53
CA SER A 182 11.50 -23.70 3.69
C SER A 182 12.83 -23.03 3.98
#